data_da59f6a8f6caf39b5cb878a02d2c414c
#
_entry.id   da59f6a8f6caf39b5cb878a02d2c414c
#
_cell.length_a   1.000
_cell.length_b   1.000
_cell.length_c   1.000
_cell.angle_alpha   90.00
_cell.angle_beta   90.00
_cell.angle_gamma   90.00
#
_symmetry.space_group_name_H-M   'P 1'
#
loop_
_entity.id
_entity.type
_entity.pdbx_description
1 polymer ?
#
loop_
_entity_poly.entity_id
_entity_poly.type
_entity_poly.pdbx_seq_one_letter_code
_entity_poly.pdbx_strand_id
1 'polypeptide(L)'
;MDQETRERIRINNEKGIIRESGGGFHSPLESAVRHMFYAAWSGRYECNRIYSVRREHLDFYSVIYVLEGQLEVEYEGKILQVRQNEAVLLDFHKPHAYRAVSDRVDKWEMLFKGNESAAWYEMVTGDGDYLFKAAGRLQRTLTSLMEELNAPYPQDHTISLLIHTMFCNMIDQKALTLSPPVEEAILYMNSHYGDSIQIGEIADHVSLSRFYFSRLFRKETGRSPNEHLELITGMNSWNE
;
A
#
# COMPACT_ATOMS: atom_id res chain seq x y z
N MET A 1 0.19 -4.37 24.19
CA MET A 1 -1.24 -4.25 23.85
C MET A 1 -2.05 -4.72 25.05
N ASP A 2 -2.94 -3.86 25.54
CA ASP A 2 -3.76 -4.16 26.72
C ASP A 2 -4.89 -5.17 26.41
N GLN A 3 -5.52 -5.68 27.47
CA GLN A 3 -6.55 -6.71 27.37
C GLN A 3 -7.81 -6.20 26.66
N GLU A 4 -8.17 -4.92 26.88
CA GLU A 4 -9.34 -4.31 26.24
C GLU A 4 -9.18 -4.23 24.71
N THR A 5 -8.00 -3.82 24.24
CA THR A 5 -7.66 -3.81 22.81
C THR A 5 -7.69 -5.21 22.21
N ARG A 6 -7.17 -6.23 22.94
CA ARG A 6 -7.24 -7.63 22.50
C ARG A 6 -8.67 -8.14 22.38
N GLU A 7 -9.54 -7.78 23.31
CA GLU A 7 -10.96 -8.16 23.27
C GLU A 7 -11.70 -7.46 22.12
N ARG A 8 -11.37 -6.21 21.81
CA ARG A 8 -11.92 -5.46 20.67
C ARG A 8 -11.47 -6.02 19.31
N ILE A 9 -10.24 -6.51 19.22
CA ILE A 9 -9.72 -7.17 18.03
C ILE A 9 -10.29 -8.60 17.90
N ARG A 10 -10.54 -9.27 19.02
CA ARG A 10 -11.07 -10.64 19.03
C ARG A 10 -12.44 -10.72 18.37
N ILE A 11 -12.43 -11.32 17.20
CA ILE A 11 -13.58 -11.57 16.34
C ILE A 11 -14.47 -12.71 16.87
N ASN A 12 -14.34 -13.06 18.14
CA ASN A 12 -14.85 -14.29 18.74
C ASN A 12 -16.38 -14.49 18.69
N ASN A 13 -17.15 -13.55 18.12
CA ASN A 13 -18.60 -13.68 17.96
C ASN A 13 -19.12 -13.25 16.59
N GLU A 14 -18.25 -13.10 15.59
CA GLU A 14 -18.70 -12.75 14.26
C GLU A 14 -19.39 -13.96 13.63
N LYS A 15 -20.67 -13.76 13.34
CA LYS A 15 -21.47 -14.78 12.66
C LYS A 15 -20.89 -15.02 11.27
N GLY A 16 -20.89 -16.28 10.85
CA GLY A 16 -20.51 -16.62 9.48
C GLY A 16 -19.07 -17.01 9.27
N ILE A 17 -18.23 -17.02 10.31
CA ILE A 17 -16.90 -17.65 10.22
C ILE A 17 -17.09 -19.16 10.25
N ILE A 18 -16.60 -19.84 9.21
CA ILE A 18 -16.61 -21.31 9.07
C ILE A 18 -15.32 -21.87 9.67
N ARG A 19 -14.20 -21.21 9.37
CA ARG A 19 -12.88 -21.64 9.80
C ARG A 19 -11.96 -20.44 9.97
N GLU A 20 -11.20 -20.46 11.05
CA GLU A 20 -10.05 -19.60 11.28
C GLU A 20 -8.76 -20.42 11.13
N SER A 21 -7.79 -19.90 10.42
CA SER A 21 -6.51 -20.57 10.22
C SER A 21 -5.37 -19.57 10.15
N GLY A 22 -4.30 -19.87 10.87
CA GLY A 22 -3.11 -19.03 10.93
C GLY A 22 -3.35 -17.69 11.61
N GLY A 23 -2.26 -17.08 12.02
CA GLY A 23 -2.29 -15.77 12.65
C GLY A 23 -2.48 -15.81 14.15
N GLY A 24 -2.79 -14.66 14.69
CA GLY A 24 -2.92 -14.43 16.12
C GLY A 24 -2.42 -13.04 16.50
N PHE A 25 -2.33 -12.80 17.81
CA PHE A 25 -1.74 -11.57 18.33
C PHE A 25 -0.21 -11.65 18.28
N HIS A 26 0.38 -10.58 17.76
CA HIS A 26 1.82 -10.37 17.77
C HIS A 26 2.19 -9.48 18.95
N SER A 27 3.36 -9.75 19.53
CA SER A 27 3.92 -8.98 20.64
C SER A 27 5.28 -8.43 20.19
N PRO A 28 5.29 -7.33 19.41
CA PRO A 28 6.51 -6.75 18.90
C PRO A 28 7.39 -6.24 20.06
N LEU A 29 8.69 -6.23 19.86
CA LEU A 29 9.65 -5.63 20.79
C LEU A 29 9.39 -4.13 20.92
N GLU A 30 9.76 -3.57 22.07
CA GLU A 30 9.60 -2.12 22.33
C GLU A 30 10.30 -1.25 21.27
N SER A 31 11.45 -1.69 20.78
CA SER A 31 12.19 -1.03 19.69
C SER A 31 11.41 -1.03 18.38
N ALA A 32 10.70 -2.11 18.07
CA ALA A 32 9.86 -2.18 16.87
C ALA A 32 8.65 -1.24 17.00
N VAL A 33 7.99 -1.24 18.15
CA VAL A 33 6.86 -0.32 18.39
C VAL A 33 7.27 1.15 18.25
N ARG A 34 8.50 1.50 18.67
CA ARG A 34 9.00 2.89 18.63
C ARG A 34 9.52 3.33 17.27
N HIS A 35 10.08 2.42 16.47
CA HIS A 35 10.90 2.80 15.32
C HIS A 35 10.56 2.10 14.01
N MET A 36 9.62 1.16 14.00
CA MET A 36 9.32 0.31 12.85
C MET A 36 7.82 0.27 12.57
N PHE A 37 7.44 -0.24 11.39
CA PHE A 37 6.11 -0.81 11.24
C PHE A 37 6.04 -2.12 12.03
N TYR A 38 4.91 -2.39 12.62
CA TYR A 38 4.67 -3.66 13.32
C TYR A 38 3.24 -4.14 13.12
N ALA A 39 3.06 -5.45 13.06
CA ALA A 39 1.74 -6.06 13.10
C ALA A 39 1.31 -6.27 14.55
N ALA A 40 0.06 -5.96 14.85
CA ALA A 40 -0.53 -6.23 16.17
C ALA A 40 -1.32 -7.55 16.15
N TRP A 41 -1.89 -7.87 15.01
CA TRP A 41 -2.70 -9.04 14.81
C TRP A 41 -2.78 -9.40 13.33
N SER A 42 -2.93 -10.69 13.04
CA SER A 42 -3.29 -11.17 11.71
C SER A 42 -4.16 -12.42 11.80
N GLY A 43 -4.90 -12.73 10.75
CA GLY A 43 -5.69 -13.95 10.68
C GLY A 43 -6.23 -14.24 9.28
N ARG A 44 -6.44 -15.53 8.98
CA ARG A 44 -7.10 -15.98 7.75
C ARG A 44 -8.42 -16.64 8.12
N TYR A 45 -9.47 -16.26 7.41
CA TYR A 45 -10.84 -16.67 7.67
C TYR A 45 -11.53 -17.19 6.43
N GLU A 46 -12.11 -18.39 6.56
CA GLU A 46 -13.14 -18.86 5.64
C GLU A 46 -14.50 -18.44 6.20
N CYS A 47 -15.26 -17.70 5.43
CA CYS A 47 -16.53 -17.14 5.83
C CYS A 47 -17.63 -17.55 4.86
N ASN A 48 -18.88 -17.61 5.37
CA ASN A 48 -20.07 -17.77 4.55
C ASN A 48 -20.80 -16.43 4.36
N ARG A 49 -21.90 -16.43 3.62
CA ARG A 49 -22.65 -15.23 3.22
C ARG A 49 -23.24 -14.40 4.37
N ILE A 50 -23.34 -14.95 5.58
CA ILE A 50 -23.84 -14.20 6.75
C ILE A 50 -22.75 -13.43 7.49
N TYR A 51 -21.48 -13.59 7.07
CA TYR A 51 -20.38 -12.90 7.67
C TYR A 51 -20.46 -11.39 7.46
N SER A 52 -20.39 -10.65 8.55
CA SER A 52 -20.34 -9.18 8.51
C SER A 52 -19.68 -8.62 9.76
N VAL A 53 -18.97 -7.53 9.58
CA VAL A 53 -18.30 -6.74 10.62
C VAL A 53 -18.72 -5.29 10.47
N ARG A 54 -18.97 -4.61 11.57
CA ARG A 54 -19.15 -3.15 11.64
C ARG A 54 -18.47 -2.64 12.89
N ARG A 55 -17.61 -1.65 12.72
CA ARG A 55 -16.89 -1.01 13.82
C ARG A 55 -16.82 0.50 13.60
N GLU A 56 -16.88 1.25 14.70
CA GLU A 56 -16.77 2.70 14.67
C GLU A 56 -15.30 3.16 14.73
N HIS A 57 -14.47 2.44 15.48
CA HIS A 57 -13.09 2.82 15.70
C HIS A 57 -12.25 1.64 16.21
N LEU A 58 -11.08 1.47 15.65
CA LEU A 58 -10.01 0.62 16.19
C LEU A 58 -8.67 1.28 15.86
N ASP A 59 -7.79 1.44 16.86
CA ASP A 59 -6.55 2.22 16.77
C ASP A 59 -5.46 1.49 15.97
N PHE A 60 -5.76 1.13 14.69
CA PHE A 60 -4.88 0.44 13.74
C PHE A 60 -5.21 0.80 12.29
N TYR A 61 -4.25 0.55 11.41
CA TYR A 61 -4.48 0.38 9.98
C TYR A 61 -4.72 -1.09 9.68
N SER A 62 -5.49 -1.37 8.63
CA SER A 62 -5.80 -2.73 8.21
C SER A 62 -5.55 -2.93 6.72
N VAL A 63 -4.98 -4.07 6.37
CA VAL A 63 -5.04 -4.61 5.03
C VAL A 63 -5.89 -5.88 5.05
N ILE A 64 -6.91 -5.93 4.17
CA ILE A 64 -7.76 -7.12 3.96
C ILE A 64 -7.49 -7.62 2.55
N TYR A 65 -7.04 -8.86 2.42
CA TYR A 65 -6.74 -9.52 1.15
C TYR A 65 -7.73 -10.67 0.92
N VAL A 66 -8.46 -10.61 -0.20
CA VAL A 66 -9.44 -11.65 -0.59
C VAL A 66 -8.74 -12.69 -1.44
N LEU A 67 -8.64 -13.91 -0.91
CA LEU A 67 -8.03 -15.08 -1.56
C LEU A 67 -9.04 -15.83 -2.44
N GLU A 68 -10.33 -15.85 -2.03
CA GLU A 68 -11.43 -16.46 -2.79
C GLU A 68 -12.75 -15.71 -2.50
N GLY A 69 -13.61 -15.60 -3.49
CA GLY A 69 -14.91 -14.97 -3.33
C GLY A 69 -14.87 -13.45 -3.40
N GLN A 70 -15.78 -12.80 -2.67
CA GLN A 70 -15.94 -11.35 -2.72
C GLN A 70 -16.44 -10.80 -1.41
N LEU A 71 -15.86 -9.67 -0.97
CA LEU A 71 -16.35 -8.82 0.11
C LEU A 71 -16.93 -7.52 -0.44
N GLU A 72 -17.92 -6.98 0.24
CA GLU A 72 -18.36 -5.60 0.10
C GLU A 72 -17.88 -4.84 1.33
N VAL A 73 -17.21 -3.71 1.12
CA VAL A 73 -16.63 -2.86 2.17
C VAL A 73 -17.29 -1.48 2.09
N GLU A 74 -17.90 -1.05 3.17
CA GLU A 74 -18.44 0.31 3.36
C GLU A 74 -17.38 1.12 4.11
N TYR A 75 -16.85 2.16 3.46
CA TYR A 75 -15.80 2.98 4.00
C TYR A 75 -15.80 4.40 3.43
N GLU A 76 -15.74 5.43 4.28
CA GLU A 76 -15.75 6.85 3.90
C GLU A 76 -16.82 7.23 2.86
N GLY A 77 -18.05 6.72 3.05
CA GLY A 77 -19.19 6.97 2.16
C GLY A 77 -19.14 6.23 0.82
N LYS A 78 -18.15 5.36 0.62
CA LYS A 78 -18.01 4.51 -0.58
C LYS A 78 -18.38 3.07 -0.26
N ILE A 79 -18.88 2.37 -1.29
CA ILE A 79 -19.06 0.92 -1.26
C ILE A 79 -18.07 0.30 -2.24
N LEU A 80 -17.11 -0.41 -1.70
CA LEU A 80 -16.03 -1.07 -2.44
C LEU A 80 -16.37 -2.55 -2.61
N GLN A 81 -16.21 -3.07 -3.83
CA GLN A 81 -16.35 -4.51 -4.11
C GLN A 81 -14.96 -5.12 -4.20
N VAL A 82 -14.53 -5.81 -3.15
CA VAL A 82 -13.21 -6.45 -3.07
C VAL A 82 -13.34 -7.88 -3.53
N ARG A 83 -12.77 -8.19 -4.68
CA ARG A 83 -12.85 -9.51 -5.32
C ARG A 83 -11.62 -10.34 -5.04
N GLN A 84 -11.67 -11.59 -5.46
CA GLN A 84 -10.51 -12.49 -5.44
C GLN A 84 -9.28 -11.82 -6.05
N ASN A 85 -8.13 -11.98 -5.38
CA ASN A 85 -6.86 -11.34 -5.71
C ASN A 85 -6.89 -9.81 -5.68
N GLU A 86 -7.75 -9.24 -4.85
CA GLU A 86 -7.73 -7.82 -4.52
C GLU A 86 -7.50 -7.63 -3.02
N ALA A 87 -6.87 -6.53 -2.67
CA ALA A 87 -6.65 -6.11 -1.30
C ALA A 87 -7.21 -4.70 -1.09
N VAL A 88 -7.76 -4.45 0.08
CA VAL A 88 -8.20 -3.12 0.50
C VAL A 88 -7.37 -2.66 1.70
N LEU A 89 -6.92 -1.40 1.65
CA LEU A 89 -6.18 -0.75 2.74
C LEU A 89 -7.09 0.27 3.42
N LEU A 90 -7.29 0.11 4.73
CA LEU A 90 -8.23 0.90 5.51
C LEU A 90 -7.56 1.51 6.74
N ASP A 91 -7.97 2.72 7.09
CA ASP A 91 -7.70 3.34 8.38
C ASP A 91 -8.85 3.02 9.33
N PHE A 92 -8.61 2.13 10.28
CA PHE A 92 -9.62 1.69 11.23
C PHE A 92 -9.89 2.70 12.37
N HIS A 93 -9.18 3.82 12.40
CA HIS A 93 -9.58 4.95 13.24
C HIS A 93 -10.92 5.56 12.79
N LYS A 94 -11.37 5.23 11.57
CA LYS A 94 -12.62 5.67 10.97
C LYS A 94 -13.66 4.56 10.99
N PRO A 95 -14.98 4.90 10.94
CA PRO A 95 -16.04 3.92 10.81
C PRO A 95 -15.87 3.07 9.55
N HIS A 96 -16.01 1.76 9.72
CA HIS A 96 -15.87 0.81 8.62
C HIS A 96 -16.80 -0.39 8.81
N ALA A 97 -17.27 -0.93 7.70
CA ALA A 97 -18.02 -2.18 7.71
C ALA A 97 -17.65 -3.02 6.50
N TYR A 98 -17.69 -4.34 6.65
CA TYR A 98 -17.51 -5.24 5.53
C TYR A 98 -18.34 -6.52 5.72
N ARG A 99 -18.78 -7.11 4.60
CA ARG A 99 -19.58 -8.32 4.59
C ARG A 99 -19.25 -9.21 3.41
N ALA A 100 -19.48 -10.51 3.57
CA ALA A 100 -19.39 -11.45 2.48
C ALA A 100 -20.60 -11.27 1.53
N VAL A 101 -20.33 -11.23 0.22
CA VAL A 101 -21.37 -11.22 -0.81
C VAL A 101 -21.39 -12.51 -1.64
N SER A 102 -20.33 -13.30 -1.58
CA SER A 102 -20.27 -14.67 -2.09
C SER A 102 -20.71 -15.68 -1.02
N ASP A 103 -21.12 -16.87 -1.45
CA ASP A 103 -21.49 -17.95 -0.52
C ASP A 103 -20.30 -18.46 0.29
N ARG A 104 -19.10 -18.32 -0.27
CA ARG A 104 -17.82 -18.58 0.39
C ARG A 104 -16.86 -17.45 0.11
N VAL A 105 -16.18 -16.99 1.16
CA VAL A 105 -15.09 -16.02 1.11
C VAL A 105 -13.93 -16.57 1.91
N ASP A 106 -12.75 -16.59 1.31
CA ASP A 106 -11.48 -16.81 2.00
C ASP A 106 -10.72 -15.49 1.99
N LYS A 107 -10.45 -14.94 3.17
CA LYS A 107 -9.75 -13.68 3.34
C LYS A 107 -8.64 -13.78 4.37
N TRP A 108 -7.60 -13.00 4.18
CA TRP A 108 -6.61 -12.71 5.19
C TRP A 108 -6.68 -11.24 5.58
N GLU A 109 -6.43 -10.95 6.85
CA GLU A 109 -6.45 -9.60 7.41
C GLU A 109 -5.27 -9.42 8.36
N MET A 110 -4.66 -8.24 8.32
CA MET A 110 -3.60 -7.83 9.22
C MET A 110 -3.92 -6.44 9.77
N LEU A 111 -3.77 -6.30 11.10
CA LEU A 111 -3.79 -5.02 11.79
C LEU A 111 -2.35 -4.59 12.09
N PHE A 112 -1.99 -3.40 11.69
CA PHE A 112 -0.64 -2.90 11.82
C PHE A 112 -0.59 -1.42 12.23
N LYS A 113 0.57 -1.00 12.71
CA LYS A 113 0.95 0.37 13.06
C LYS A 113 2.42 0.61 12.78
N GLY A 114 2.85 1.84 13.00
CA GLY A 114 4.25 2.27 12.96
C GLY A 114 4.35 3.79 12.95
N ASN A 115 5.53 4.32 13.09
CA ASN A 115 5.76 5.75 13.24
C ASN A 115 5.16 6.59 12.10
N GLU A 116 5.27 6.11 10.87
CA GLU A 116 4.86 6.83 9.67
C GLU A 116 3.59 6.24 9.02
N SER A 117 2.85 5.38 9.73
CA SER A 117 1.68 4.71 9.16
C SER A 117 0.66 5.67 8.58
N ALA A 118 0.42 6.82 9.24
CA ALA A 118 -0.52 7.83 8.76
C ALA A 118 -0.06 8.47 7.45
N ALA A 119 1.22 8.87 7.38
CA ALA A 119 1.78 9.49 6.18
C ALA A 119 1.81 8.51 4.99
N TRP A 120 2.19 7.26 5.22
CA TRP A 120 2.18 6.22 4.19
C TRP A 120 0.76 5.88 3.72
N TYR A 121 -0.18 5.77 4.67
CA TYR A 121 -1.59 5.56 4.34
C TYR A 121 -2.13 6.70 3.47
N GLU A 122 -1.89 7.96 3.85
CA GLU A 122 -2.33 9.12 3.08
C GLU A 122 -1.68 9.18 1.68
N MET A 123 -0.37 8.90 1.59
CA MET A 123 0.35 8.84 0.30
C MET A 123 -0.27 7.80 -0.63
N VAL A 124 -0.70 6.66 -0.10
CA VAL A 124 -1.28 5.56 -0.88
C VAL A 124 -2.75 5.78 -1.18
N THR A 125 -3.53 6.43 -0.29
CA THR A 125 -5.00 6.51 -0.40
C THR A 125 -5.55 7.92 -0.56
N GLY A 126 -4.70 8.96 -0.56
CA GLY A 126 -5.10 10.37 -0.51
C GLY A 126 -6.00 10.86 -1.64
N ASP A 127 -6.05 10.15 -2.77
CA ASP A 127 -6.99 10.34 -3.87
C ASP A 127 -8.32 9.57 -3.68
N GLY A 128 -8.47 8.86 -2.56
CA GLY A 128 -9.66 8.08 -2.21
C GLY A 128 -9.72 6.71 -2.86
N ASP A 129 -8.60 6.20 -3.31
CA ASP A 129 -8.47 4.83 -3.81
C ASP A 129 -7.93 3.92 -2.71
N TYR A 130 -8.77 3.02 -2.25
CA TYR A 130 -8.45 2.07 -1.17
C TYR A 130 -8.25 0.65 -1.68
N LEU A 131 -8.54 0.38 -2.97
CA LEU A 131 -8.56 -0.95 -3.57
C LEU A 131 -7.34 -1.17 -4.48
N PHE A 132 -6.66 -2.30 -4.30
CA PHE A 132 -5.43 -2.66 -5.01
C PHE A 132 -5.52 -4.07 -5.58
N LYS A 133 -5.02 -4.28 -6.80
CA LYS A 133 -4.89 -5.61 -7.37
C LYS A 133 -3.72 -6.34 -6.72
N ALA A 134 -4.00 -7.41 -5.99
CA ALA A 134 -2.98 -8.27 -5.41
C ALA A 134 -2.42 -9.21 -6.49
N ALA A 135 -1.60 -8.65 -7.38
CA ALA A 135 -0.92 -9.35 -8.46
C ALA A 135 0.58 -9.02 -8.46
N GLY A 136 1.40 -9.87 -9.07
CA GLY A 136 2.83 -9.65 -9.25
C GLY A 136 3.56 -9.39 -7.94
N ARG A 137 4.15 -8.19 -7.77
CA ARG A 137 4.94 -7.82 -6.58
C ARG A 137 4.08 -7.75 -5.32
N LEU A 138 2.92 -7.10 -5.37
CA LEU A 138 2.05 -6.95 -4.20
C LEU A 138 1.56 -8.31 -3.69
N GLN A 139 1.16 -9.22 -4.59
CA GLN A 139 0.74 -10.56 -4.20
C GLN A 139 1.85 -11.31 -3.46
N ARG A 140 3.08 -11.27 -3.98
CA ARG A 140 4.23 -11.90 -3.30
C ARG A 140 4.47 -11.31 -1.93
N THR A 141 4.43 -9.99 -1.79
CA THR A 141 4.62 -9.31 -0.50
C THR A 141 3.55 -9.70 0.51
N LEU A 142 2.26 -9.73 0.11
CA LEU A 142 1.17 -10.15 0.99
C LEU A 142 1.33 -11.63 1.40
N THR A 143 1.74 -12.49 0.49
CA THR A 143 2.04 -13.90 0.79
C THR A 143 3.19 -14.03 1.80
N SER A 144 4.29 -13.29 1.59
CA SER A 144 5.43 -13.29 2.52
C SER A 144 5.05 -12.74 3.90
N LEU A 145 4.17 -11.73 3.98
CA LEU A 145 3.61 -11.24 5.25
C LEU A 145 2.81 -12.34 5.96
N MET A 146 1.95 -13.06 5.23
CA MET A 146 1.19 -14.17 5.78
C MET A 146 2.11 -15.27 6.32
N GLU A 147 3.16 -15.63 5.58
CA GLU A 147 4.14 -16.65 5.96
C GLU A 147 4.94 -16.22 7.20
N GLU A 148 5.49 -15.00 7.21
CA GLU A 148 6.28 -14.46 8.32
C GLU A 148 5.45 -14.36 9.60
N LEU A 149 4.21 -13.85 9.50
CA LEU A 149 3.31 -13.70 10.65
C LEU A 149 2.79 -15.05 11.21
N ASN A 150 2.87 -16.12 10.43
CA ASN A 150 2.56 -17.48 10.84
C ASN A 150 3.80 -18.28 11.26
N ALA A 151 5.01 -17.72 11.13
CA ALA A 151 6.23 -18.39 11.55
C ALA A 151 6.26 -18.63 13.06
N PRO A 152 6.93 -19.68 13.54
CA PRO A 152 7.07 -19.94 14.98
C PRO A 152 7.73 -18.79 15.75
N TYR A 153 8.59 -18.01 15.07
CA TYR A 153 9.33 -16.89 15.64
C TYR A 153 9.33 -15.72 14.63
N PRO A 154 8.21 -14.98 14.50
CA PRO A 154 8.11 -13.86 13.58
C PRO A 154 9.13 -12.77 13.92
N GLN A 155 9.81 -12.23 12.91
CA GLN A 155 10.86 -11.23 13.10
C GLN A 155 10.32 -9.82 12.84
N ASP A 156 10.36 -8.96 13.86
CA ASP A 156 9.83 -7.58 13.77
C ASP A 156 10.42 -6.77 12.60
N HIS A 157 11.73 -6.90 12.36
CA HIS A 157 12.38 -6.19 11.25
C HIS A 157 11.97 -6.72 9.88
N THR A 158 11.71 -8.03 9.74
CA THR A 158 11.18 -8.63 8.51
C THR A 158 9.75 -8.18 8.26
N ILE A 159 8.90 -8.19 9.29
CA ILE A 159 7.52 -7.68 9.22
C ILE A 159 7.52 -6.22 8.80
N SER A 160 8.37 -5.39 9.43
CA SER A 160 8.50 -3.97 9.10
C SER A 160 8.90 -3.74 7.64
N LEU A 161 9.90 -4.47 7.16
CA LEU A 161 10.35 -4.40 5.77
C LEU A 161 9.23 -4.79 4.80
N LEU A 162 8.49 -5.85 5.11
CA LEU A 162 7.41 -6.32 4.26
C LEU A 162 6.22 -5.36 4.25
N ILE A 163 5.85 -4.73 5.38
CA ILE A 163 4.81 -3.69 5.43
C ILE A 163 5.24 -2.48 4.59
N HIS A 164 6.48 -2.03 4.72
CA HIS A 164 7.02 -0.95 3.88
C HIS A 164 6.98 -1.31 2.40
N THR A 165 7.41 -2.52 2.05
CA THR A 165 7.38 -3.03 0.67
C THR A 165 5.95 -3.11 0.12
N MET A 166 4.97 -3.47 0.97
CA MET A 166 3.55 -3.47 0.63
C MET A 166 3.09 -2.07 0.20
N PHE A 167 3.41 -1.03 0.98
CA PHE A 167 3.11 0.34 0.63
C PHE A 167 3.76 0.76 -0.69
N CYS A 168 5.06 0.48 -0.88
CA CYS A 168 5.76 0.77 -2.14
C CYS A 168 5.06 0.09 -3.33
N ASN A 169 4.69 -1.19 -3.21
CA ASN A 169 3.99 -1.90 -4.28
C ASN A 169 2.59 -1.34 -4.57
N MET A 170 1.91 -0.79 -3.57
CA MET A 170 0.62 -0.10 -3.75
C MET A 170 0.80 1.23 -4.47
N ILE A 171 1.83 2.01 -4.12
CA ILE A 171 2.21 3.24 -4.81
C ILE A 171 2.55 2.95 -6.28
N ASP A 172 3.35 1.91 -6.55
CA ASP A 172 3.72 1.51 -7.91
C ASP A 172 2.50 1.20 -8.80
N GLN A 173 1.40 0.70 -8.22
CA GLN A 173 0.16 0.48 -8.98
C GLN A 173 -0.56 1.78 -9.33
N LYS A 174 -0.38 2.81 -8.53
CA LYS A 174 -0.96 4.14 -8.75
C LYS A 174 -0.03 5.06 -9.54
N ALA A 175 1.27 4.80 -9.47
CA ALA A 175 2.23 5.54 -10.25
C ALA A 175 1.76 5.53 -11.70
N LEU A 176 1.42 6.71 -12.21
CA LEU A 176 1.25 6.92 -13.63
C LEU A 176 2.50 6.32 -14.26
N THR A 177 2.34 5.24 -15.03
CA THR A 177 3.42 4.78 -15.89
C THR A 177 3.79 5.98 -16.74
N LEU A 178 4.99 6.50 -16.54
CA LEU A 178 5.49 7.59 -17.34
C LEU A 178 5.34 7.16 -18.80
N SER A 179 4.88 8.07 -19.66
CA SER A 179 4.83 7.77 -21.07
C SER A 179 6.26 7.53 -21.59
N PRO A 180 6.45 6.67 -22.61
CA PRO A 180 7.78 6.39 -23.14
C PRO A 180 8.61 7.65 -23.44
N PRO A 181 8.05 8.74 -23.99
CA PRO A 181 8.81 9.98 -24.20
C PRO A 181 9.29 10.63 -22.90
N VAL A 182 8.52 10.53 -21.80
CA VAL A 182 8.92 11.12 -20.53
C VAL A 182 9.97 10.25 -19.82
N GLU A 183 9.83 8.91 -19.88
CA GLU A 183 10.86 8.00 -19.41
C GLU A 183 12.19 8.20 -20.14
N GLU A 184 12.15 8.25 -21.47
CA GLU A 184 13.33 8.47 -22.31
C GLU A 184 13.97 9.83 -22.03
N ALA A 185 13.17 10.88 -21.83
CA ALA A 185 13.68 12.20 -21.46
C ALA A 185 14.41 12.19 -20.12
N ILE A 186 13.88 11.50 -19.10
CA ILE A 186 14.53 11.36 -17.80
C ILE A 186 15.85 10.59 -17.91
N LEU A 187 15.89 9.52 -18.69
CA LEU A 187 17.12 8.76 -18.94
C LEU A 187 18.15 9.64 -19.66
N TYR A 188 17.74 10.42 -20.66
CA TYR A 188 18.60 11.36 -21.36
C TYR A 188 19.16 12.43 -20.42
N MET A 189 18.33 13.08 -19.61
CA MET A 189 18.77 14.04 -18.60
C MET A 189 19.77 13.43 -17.62
N ASN A 190 19.49 12.22 -17.10
CA ASN A 190 20.38 11.54 -16.16
C ASN A 190 21.71 11.11 -16.76
N SER A 191 21.80 10.86 -18.06
CA SER A 191 23.03 10.47 -18.73
C SER A 191 23.90 11.66 -19.15
N HIS A 192 23.34 12.87 -19.22
CA HIS A 192 24.01 14.08 -19.70
C HIS A 192 23.99 15.23 -18.67
N TYR A 193 23.75 14.97 -17.39
CA TYR A 193 23.60 16.01 -16.37
C TYR A 193 24.84 16.92 -16.19
N GLY A 194 26.01 16.47 -16.61
CA GLY A 194 27.26 17.25 -16.62
C GLY A 194 27.39 18.22 -17.80
N ASP A 195 26.51 18.10 -18.78
CA ASP A 195 26.49 18.92 -19.98
C ASP A 195 25.49 20.08 -19.83
N SER A 196 25.71 21.18 -20.54
CA SER A 196 24.75 22.29 -20.56
C SER A 196 23.59 21.99 -21.50
N ILE A 197 22.69 21.08 -21.08
CA ILE A 197 21.55 20.62 -21.88
C ILE A 197 20.43 21.64 -21.88
N GLN A 198 19.85 21.90 -23.05
CA GLN A 198 18.67 22.72 -23.20
C GLN A 198 17.39 21.88 -23.32
N ILE A 199 16.26 22.40 -22.79
CA ILE A 199 14.97 21.71 -22.86
C ILE A 199 14.53 21.43 -24.30
N GLY A 200 14.96 22.29 -25.28
CA GLY A 200 14.74 22.06 -26.69
C GLY A 200 15.36 20.77 -27.20
N GLU A 201 16.63 20.52 -26.83
CA GLU A 201 17.37 19.33 -27.21
C GLU A 201 16.73 18.04 -26.66
N ILE A 202 16.25 18.10 -25.41
CA ILE A 202 15.53 16.96 -24.79
C ILE A 202 14.22 16.71 -25.52
N ALA A 203 13.46 17.76 -25.83
CA ALA A 203 12.22 17.65 -26.56
C ALA A 203 12.41 17.06 -27.96
N ASP A 204 13.45 17.50 -28.67
CA ASP A 204 13.83 16.98 -29.99
C ASP A 204 14.27 15.52 -29.91
N HIS A 205 15.03 15.13 -28.86
CA HIS A 205 15.44 13.74 -28.63
C HIS A 205 14.23 12.79 -28.52
N VAL A 206 13.18 13.21 -27.82
CA VAL A 206 11.96 12.43 -27.67
C VAL A 206 10.91 12.71 -28.75
N SER A 207 11.27 13.40 -29.82
CA SER A 207 10.41 13.71 -30.97
C SER A 207 9.14 14.48 -30.61
N LEU A 208 9.20 15.38 -29.62
CA LEU A 208 8.09 16.23 -29.20
C LEU A 208 8.43 17.71 -29.38
N SER A 209 7.40 18.54 -29.59
CA SER A 209 7.60 19.99 -29.50
C SER A 209 7.90 20.40 -28.06
N ARG A 210 8.79 21.40 -27.85
CA ARG A 210 9.19 21.90 -26.53
C ARG A 210 8.00 22.24 -25.63
N PHE A 211 6.95 22.82 -26.17
CA PHE A 211 5.74 23.17 -25.42
C PHE A 211 4.96 21.94 -24.97
N TYR A 212 4.75 20.99 -25.88
CA TYR A 212 4.03 19.75 -25.55
C TYR A 212 4.83 18.89 -24.55
N PHE A 213 6.13 18.75 -24.79
CA PHE A 213 7.04 18.05 -23.88
C PHE A 213 7.00 18.63 -22.45
N SER A 214 7.17 19.95 -22.29
CA SER A 214 7.17 20.58 -20.96
C SER A 214 5.85 20.40 -20.23
N ARG A 215 4.73 20.45 -20.94
CA ARG A 215 3.41 20.21 -20.35
C ARG A 215 3.19 18.76 -19.97
N LEU A 216 3.59 17.82 -20.83
CA LEU A 216 3.47 16.38 -20.58
C LEU A 216 4.37 15.96 -19.41
N PHE A 217 5.61 16.39 -19.43
CA PHE A 217 6.59 16.11 -18.39
C PHE A 217 6.10 16.60 -17.01
N ARG A 218 5.62 17.85 -16.93
CA ARG A 218 5.06 18.40 -15.70
C ARG A 218 3.81 17.65 -15.21
N LYS A 219 2.95 17.26 -16.15
CA LYS A 219 1.74 16.49 -15.85
C LYS A 219 2.09 15.13 -15.22
N GLU A 220 3.12 14.46 -15.74
CA GLU A 220 3.47 13.09 -15.35
C GLU A 220 4.47 13.02 -14.19
N THR A 221 5.35 14.02 -14.05
CA THR A 221 6.38 14.03 -12.99
C THR A 221 6.07 14.99 -11.84
N GLY A 222 5.05 15.85 -12.00
CA GLY A 222 4.71 16.91 -11.04
C GLY A 222 5.64 18.12 -11.09
N ARG A 223 6.73 18.11 -11.88
CA ARG A 223 7.75 19.16 -11.98
C ARG A 223 7.99 19.55 -13.44
N SER A 224 8.46 20.78 -13.66
CA SER A 224 8.91 21.17 -15.00
C SER A 224 10.24 20.47 -15.34
N PRO A 225 10.57 20.30 -16.64
CA PRO A 225 11.87 19.77 -17.04
C PRO A 225 13.06 20.57 -16.49
N ASN A 226 12.95 21.90 -16.39
CA ASN A 226 13.99 22.74 -15.79
C ASN A 226 14.20 22.42 -14.30
N GLU A 227 13.12 22.38 -13.51
CA GLU A 227 13.19 22.03 -12.10
C GLU A 227 13.79 20.63 -11.88
N HIS A 228 13.53 19.70 -12.80
CA HIS A 228 14.10 18.37 -12.78
C HIS A 228 15.62 18.38 -13.07
N LEU A 229 16.06 19.14 -14.08
CA LEU A 229 17.49 19.33 -14.39
C LEU A 229 18.24 19.99 -13.23
N GLU A 230 17.70 21.05 -12.63
CA GLU A 230 18.29 21.72 -11.47
C GLU A 230 18.50 20.76 -10.29
N LEU A 231 17.54 19.86 -10.06
CA LEU A 231 17.67 18.84 -9.01
C LEU A 231 18.81 17.86 -9.30
N ILE A 232 18.91 17.36 -10.54
CA ILE A 232 19.95 16.38 -10.90
C ILE A 232 21.34 17.03 -10.82
N THR A 233 21.47 18.25 -11.32
CA THR A 233 22.75 19.00 -11.26
C THR A 233 23.11 19.42 -9.84
N GLY A 234 22.13 19.85 -9.03
CA GLY A 234 22.32 20.21 -7.63
C GLY A 234 22.71 19.03 -6.74
N MET A 235 22.16 17.83 -6.96
CA MET A 235 22.53 16.62 -6.21
C MET A 235 23.95 16.15 -6.46
N ASN A 236 24.55 16.47 -7.60
CA ASN A 236 25.90 16.06 -7.95
C ASN A 236 27.00 17.09 -7.57
N SER A 237 26.64 18.32 -7.21
CA SER A 237 27.59 19.32 -6.68
C SER A 237 28.11 19.00 -5.26
N TRP A 238 27.65 17.93 -4.62
CA TRP A 238 28.12 17.46 -3.30
C TRP A 238 29.24 16.42 -3.40
N ASN A 239 29.65 16.02 -4.61
CA ASN A 239 30.67 15.00 -4.84
C ASN A 239 32.01 15.56 -5.34
N GLU A 240 32.20 16.88 -5.35
CA GLU A 240 33.45 17.59 -5.55
C GLU A 240 33.94 18.21 -4.23
#